data_5be056485f916f5de2cebd84be5d0e86
#
_entry.id   5be056485f916f5de2cebd84be5d0e86
#
_cell.length_a   1.000
_cell.length_b   1.000
_cell.length_c   1.000
_cell.angle_alpha   90.00
_cell.angle_beta   90.00
_cell.angle_gamma   90.00
#
_symmetry.space_group_name_H-M   'P 1'
#
loop_
_entity.id
_entity.type
_entity.pdbx_description
1 polymer ?
#
loop_
_entity_poly.entity_id
_entity_poly.type
_entity_poly.pdbx_seq_one_letter_code
_entity_poly.pdbx_strand_id
1 'polypeptide(L)'
;MKKALSIILALVMLLTLVGCSNESGNEGTKPAEGGEAVAQYYNTYMTADPTSMDISRISDSYSSGIVNNVMESLVRMGEVDGNYVIIPGDAQTWESNAEGTVWTFHLGDNTWSDGQPVTAQDYVYSLRRSADPATGCPNEYFLLPVAGYNEVRDGASLETLGVKAIDDKTLEVTLSYPVPSFLEMCCGTVYYPQRQDIVEQYGEQYGSEPQYTLYNGPYSLESWVHNSSITLKKREGYWNADAVQIENVTVNILGDSSTAYTMYEAGQLDYVGTSAAEWVQKFLAREDTDYVKTFSANVNYAFYNTKDALFQNANIRRAFNMAVDRADLNEVTFGGRSNPATGWVTSAMAVGSTNYREYAGDMIAAMYADAEANGMTAKDYLLKGMEELGLGNDPKTLDITFSLAGTDEWFRTYGEYLQQTYNTALGIDLKISFSEWGIFSSNLSTGNYQIGYMGWGAYYNDPYDVLSLFMTENDAISTGWSNAEFDALVLAAQSEMDEAKRLELYKQAETILLLEEYVVNPILFPSSNSFYKNYVQGYVTLAFSSGGYQGMTTGGRQ
;
A
#
# COMPACT_ATOMS: atom_id res chain seq x y z
N MET A 1 -8.78 -21.04 -75.43
CA MET A 1 -7.48 -21.57 -75.92
C MET A 1 -6.51 -21.30 -74.78
N LYS A 2 -6.35 -22.23 -73.84
CA LYS A 2 -5.36 -23.32 -73.88
C LYS A 2 -3.93 -22.79 -73.75
N LYS A 3 -3.40 -23.01 -72.57
CA LYS A 3 -2.09 -23.59 -72.31
C LYS A 3 -0.85 -22.71 -72.37
N ALA A 4 -0.14 -22.88 -71.26
CA ALA A 4 1.29 -22.79 -71.08
C ALA A 4 1.76 -21.52 -70.34
N LEU A 5 2.10 -21.66 -69.04
CA LEU A 5 3.47 -21.58 -68.59
C LEU A 5 3.56 -22.07 -67.09
N SER A 6 3.76 -23.37 -66.98
CA SER A 6 4.50 -23.91 -65.87
C SER A 6 5.94 -24.05 -66.31
N ILE A 7 6.88 -24.08 -65.35
CA ILE A 7 8.33 -24.29 -65.46
C ILE A 7 9.13 -22.98 -65.50
N ILE A 8 9.54 -22.55 -64.32
CA ILE A 8 10.90 -22.23 -63.88
C ILE A 8 10.85 -22.21 -62.34
N LEU A 9 11.01 -23.38 -61.76
CA LEU A 9 11.42 -23.57 -60.36
C LEU A 9 12.35 -24.78 -60.39
N ALA A 10 13.58 -24.59 -60.10
CA ALA A 10 14.64 -25.54 -59.82
C ALA A 10 15.91 -25.16 -60.56
N LEU A 11 16.81 -24.59 -59.85
CA LEU A 11 18.26 -24.81 -59.90
C LEU A 11 18.97 -23.62 -59.21
N VAL A 12 19.28 -23.74 -57.97
CA VAL A 12 20.59 -23.42 -57.37
C VAL A 12 20.59 -24.04 -55.99
N MET A 13 20.82 -25.33 -55.94
CA MET A 13 21.51 -25.98 -54.84
C MET A 13 22.76 -26.57 -55.48
N LEU A 14 23.91 -26.22 -54.93
CA LEU A 14 25.08 -27.06 -54.72
C LEU A 14 26.39 -26.27 -54.74
N LEU A 15 27.22 -26.64 -53.77
CA LEU A 15 28.67 -26.36 -53.62
C LEU A 15 28.96 -25.03 -52.84
N THR A 16 29.51 -25.16 -51.58
CA THR A 16 30.83 -25.74 -51.32
C THR A 16 31.00 -26.13 -49.83
N LEU A 17 31.36 -27.36 -49.62
CA LEU A 17 32.11 -27.82 -48.45
C LEU A 17 33.59 -27.56 -48.70
N VAL A 18 34.32 -27.24 -47.64
CA VAL A 18 35.69 -27.61 -47.25
C VAL A 18 36.43 -26.43 -46.56
N GLY A 19 36.90 -26.69 -45.36
CA GLY A 19 37.92 -25.90 -44.68
C GLY A 19 37.85 -25.96 -43.15
N CYS A 20 38.33 -27.06 -42.54
CA CYS A 20 38.69 -27.09 -41.11
C CYS A 20 39.99 -26.29 -40.86
N SER A 21 39.98 -25.43 -39.83
CA SER A 21 41.15 -25.27 -38.96
C SER A 21 40.72 -24.66 -37.64
N ASN A 22 41.18 -25.25 -36.55
CA ASN A 22 41.06 -24.81 -35.15
C ASN A 22 41.70 -23.47 -34.93
N GLU A 23 40.97 -22.58 -34.18
CA GLU A 23 41.56 -21.73 -33.18
C GLU A 23 40.49 -21.32 -32.17
N SER A 24 40.79 -21.50 -30.88
CA SER A 24 40.01 -21.15 -29.73
C SER A 24 39.92 -19.65 -29.54
N GLY A 25 38.72 -19.07 -29.61
CA GLY A 25 38.43 -17.69 -29.29
C GLY A 25 37.01 -17.57 -28.77
N ASN A 26 36.87 -17.08 -27.56
CA ASN A 26 35.66 -16.79 -26.85
C ASN A 26 34.82 -15.76 -27.65
N GLU A 27 33.75 -16.19 -28.33
CA GLU A 27 32.78 -15.29 -28.96
C GLU A 27 31.45 -15.37 -28.24
N GLY A 28 31.07 -14.21 -27.68
CA GLY A 28 29.73 -13.97 -27.16
C GLY A 28 28.67 -14.26 -28.21
N THR A 29 27.64 -14.99 -27.82
CA THR A 29 26.47 -15.28 -28.62
C THR A 29 25.79 -13.98 -29.03
N LYS A 30 25.83 -13.69 -30.34
CA LYS A 30 24.96 -12.68 -30.96
C LYS A 30 23.51 -13.17 -30.84
N PRO A 31 22.54 -12.27 -30.56
CA PRO A 31 21.12 -12.62 -30.66
C PRO A 31 20.77 -12.95 -32.12
N ALA A 32 19.94 -13.95 -32.33
CA ALA A 32 19.40 -14.34 -33.62
C ALA A 32 18.53 -13.18 -34.15
N GLU A 33 18.91 -12.65 -35.33
CA GLU A 33 18.07 -11.68 -36.08
C GLU A 33 16.87 -12.41 -36.72
N GLY A 34 15.64 -11.89 -36.45
CA GLY A 34 14.49 -12.03 -37.34
C GLY A 34 13.42 -13.07 -36.98
N GLY A 35 12.92 -13.10 -35.74
CA GLY A 35 11.54 -13.54 -35.51
C GLY A 35 10.70 -12.29 -35.16
N GLU A 36 9.50 -12.13 -35.74
CA GLU A 36 8.53 -11.15 -35.24
C GLU A 36 8.40 -11.39 -33.73
N ALA A 37 8.64 -10.35 -32.93
CA ALA A 37 8.50 -10.44 -31.49
C ALA A 37 7.03 -10.80 -31.18
N VAL A 38 6.80 -11.95 -30.53
CA VAL A 38 5.46 -12.36 -30.14
C VAL A 38 4.95 -11.31 -29.15
N ALA A 39 3.79 -10.74 -29.42
CA ALA A 39 3.17 -9.74 -28.55
C ALA A 39 3.00 -10.34 -27.15
N GLN A 40 3.56 -9.66 -26.13
CA GLN A 40 3.50 -10.11 -24.76
C GLN A 40 2.14 -9.74 -24.15
N TYR A 41 1.56 -10.63 -23.37
CA TYR A 41 0.33 -10.40 -22.64
C TYR A 41 0.42 -10.92 -21.21
N TYR A 42 -0.39 -10.35 -20.32
CA TYR A 42 -0.43 -10.71 -18.91
C TYR A 42 -1.88 -10.88 -18.45
N ASN A 43 -2.18 -12.03 -17.84
CA ASN A 43 -3.50 -12.35 -17.30
C ASN A 43 -3.45 -12.39 -15.78
N THR A 44 -4.21 -11.53 -15.15
CA THR A 44 -4.31 -11.44 -13.70
C THR A 44 -5.77 -11.39 -13.25
N TYR A 45 -6.02 -11.12 -11.98
CA TYR A 45 -7.38 -11.04 -11.45
C TYR A 45 -7.48 -10.02 -10.33
N MET A 46 -8.72 -9.65 -10.02
CA MET A 46 -9.14 -8.95 -8.81
C MET A 46 -10.44 -9.56 -8.28
N THR A 47 -10.73 -9.35 -6.99
CA THR A 47 -11.85 -10.01 -6.34
C THR A 47 -13.15 -9.18 -6.32
N ALA A 48 -13.08 -7.92 -6.73
CA ALA A 48 -14.26 -7.08 -6.90
C ALA A 48 -14.07 -6.11 -8.08
N ASP A 49 -15.18 -5.62 -8.58
CA ASP A 49 -15.21 -4.62 -9.66
C ASP A 49 -14.75 -3.25 -9.12
N PRO A 50 -13.90 -2.50 -9.82
CA PRO A 50 -13.62 -1.10 -9.51
C PRO A 50 -14.90 -0.27 -9.43
N THR A 51 -14.91 0.73 -8.54
CA THR A 51 -16.09 1.60 -8.39
C THR A 51 -16.11 2.74 -9.39
N SER A 52 -14.93 3.25 -9.79
CA SER A 52 -14.75 4.38 -10.70
C SER A 52 -13.30 4.50 -11.16
N MET A 53 -13.07 5.24 -12.25
CA MET A 53 -11.75 5.74 -12.68
C MET A 53 -11.60 7.25 -12.41
N ASP A 54 -12.56 7.89 -11.73
CA ASP A 54 -12.46 9.29 -11.31
C ASP A 54 -11.55 9.39 -10.06
N ILE A 55 -10.32 9.82 -10.25
CA ILE A 55 -9.29 9.89 -9.21
C ILE A 55 -9.67 10.75 -8.01
N SER A 56 -10.58 11.73 -8.18
CA SER A 56 -11.09 12.56 -7.08
C SER A 56 -12.25 11.91 -6.31
N ARG A 57 -12.71 10.71 -6.69
CA ARG A 57 -13.85 10.03 -6.06
C ARG A 57 -13.58 8.59 -5.64
N ILE A 58 -12.42 8.04 -5.99
CA ILE A 58 -12.04 6.67 -5.60
C ILE A 58 -11.45 6.63 -4.19
N SER A 59 -11.77 5.56 -3.46
CA SER A 59 -11.18 5.25 -2.14
C SER A 59 -10.89 3.77 -1.96
N ASP A 60 -11.13 2.96 -3.00
CA ASP A 60 -10.94 1.52 -2.98
C ASP A 60 -9.66 1.10 -3.71
N SER A 61 -9.09 -0.03 -3.29
CA SER A 61 -7.85 -0.57 -3.85
C SER A 61 -8.00 -1.14 -5.26
N TYR A 62 -9.20 -1.54 -5.67
CA TYR A 62 -9.47 -2.09 -6.99
C TYR A 62 -9.42 -1.00 -8.06
N SER A 63 -10.11 0.12 -7.81
CA SER A 63 -10.04 1.32 -8.64
C SER A 63 -8.62 1.86 -8.73
N SER A 64 -7.95 2.03 -7.58
CA SER A 64 -6.56 2.51 -7.51
C SER A 64 -5.61 1.60 -8.28
N GLY A 65 -5.79 0.27 -8.21
CA GLY A 65 -4.96 -0.70 -8.93
C GLY A 65 -5.05 -0.57 -10.45
N ILE A 66 -6.22 -0.20 -11.00
CA ILE A 66 -6.36 0.09 -12.44
C ILE A 66 -5.83 1.49 -12.76
N VAL A 67 -6.22 2.50 -11.98
CA VAL A 67 -5.81 3.90 -12.19
C VAL A 67 -4.29 4.03 -12.24
N ASN A 68 -3.54 3.36 -11.36
CA ASN A 68 -2.08 3.37 -11.33
C ASN A 68 -1.41 2.83 -12.61
N ASN A 69 -2.15 2.14 -13.47
CA ASN A 69 -1.67 1.62 -14.76
C ASN A 69 -2.13 2.45 -15.94
N VAL A 70 -3.24 3.18 -15.83
CA VAL A 70 -3.78 3.99 -16.93
C VAL A 70 -3.51 5.47 -16.78
N MET A 71 -3.09 5.90 -15.57
CA MET A 71 -2.71 7.28 -15.28
C MET A 71 -1.25 7.36 -14.87
N GLU A 72 -0.66 8.55 -15.01
CA GLU A 72 0.69 8.88 -14.56
C GLU A 72 0.63 10.03 -13.55
N SER A 73 1.40 9.90 -12.46
CA SER A 73 1.54 10.94 -11.44
C SER A 73 2.72 11.88 -11.73
N LEU A 74 2.91 12.90 -10.88
CA LEU A 74 4.10 13.76 -10.94
C LEU A 74 5.38 12.94 -10.80
N VAL A 75 5.44 12.08 -9.78
CA VAL A 75 6.57 11.21 -9.47
C VAL A 75 6.06 9.83 -9.08
N ARG A 76 6.91 8.82 -9.13
CA ARG A 76 6.57 7.44 -8.78
C ARG A 76 7.48 6.90 -7.68
N MET A 77 6.97 5.93 -6.94
CA MET A 77 7.79 5.13 -6.04
C MET A 77 8.44 3.99 -6.82
N GLY A 78 9.76 3.99 -6.87
CA GLY A 78 10.57 2.94 -7.49
C GLY A 78 11.42 2.18 -6.47
N GLU A 79 12.19 1.23 -6.95
CA GLU A 79 13.13 0.42 -6.16
C GLU A 79 14.52 0.43 -6.80
N VAL A 80 15.53 0.70 -5.97
CA VAL A 80 16.95 0.53 -6.35
C VAL A 80 17.66 -0.19 -5.21
N ASP A 81 18.26 -1.33 -5.51
CA ASP A 81 19.02 -2.16 -4.55
C ASP A 81 18.20 -2.49 -3.28
N GLY A 82 16.89 -2.72 -3.42
CA GLY A 82 15.98 -3.05 -2.33
C GLY A 82 15.49 -1.86 -1.50
N ASN A 83 15.85 -0.63 -1.89
CA ASN A 83 15.42 0.59 -1.21
C ASN A 83 14.39 1.35 -2.04
N TYR A 84 13.45 2.02 -1.34
CA TYR A 84 12.53 2.94 -1.98
C TYR A 84 13.28 4.16 -2.54
N VAL A 85 12.92 4.56 -3.73
CA VAL A 85 13.43 5.79 -4.37
C VAL A 85 12.29 6.49 -5.11
N ILE A 86 12.30 7.82 -5.09
CA ILE A 86 11.40 8.58 -5.95
C ILE A 86 12.01 8.65 -7.34
N ILE A 87 11.25 8.21 -8.33
CA ILE A 87 11.64 8.21 -9.75
C ILE A 87 10.71 9.12 -10.57
N PRO A 88 11.14 9.58 -11.76
CA PRO A 88 10.29 10.37 -12.64
C PRO A 88 8.97 9.68 -13.00
N GLY A 89 7.90 10.49 -12.92
CA GLY A 89 6.62 10.26 -13.58
C GLY A 89 6.46 11.29 -14.71
N ASP A 90 5.36 12.06 -14.73
CA ASP A 90 5.21 13.18 -15.67
C ASP A 90 6.23 14.28 -15.41
N ALA A 91 6.61 14.52 -14.14
CA ALA A 91 7.72 15.40 -13.80
C ALA A 91 9.05 14.65 -13.97
N GLN A 92 9.91 15.16 -14.84
CA GLN A 92 11.23 14.59 -15.11
C GLN A 92 12.28 15.10 -14.12
N THR A 93 12.10 16.29 -13.58
CA THR A 93 12.91 16.88 -12.50
C THR A 93 12.03 17.72 -11.59
N TRP A 94 12.51 17.91 -10.36
CA TRP A 94 11.86 18.74 -9.36
C TRP A 94 12.88 19.33 -8.41
N GLU A 95 12.54 20.46 -7.79
CA GLU A 95 13.33 21.08 -6.74
C GLU A 95 12.42 21.72 -5.70
N SER A 96 12.95 21.95 -4.50
CA SER A 96 12.30 22.74 -3.48
C SER A 96 13.14 23.97 -3.10
N ASN A 97 12.49 25.00 -2.54
CA ASN A 97 13.21 26.09 -1.90
C ASN A 97 13.95 25.59 -0.64
N ALA A 98 14.84 26.43 -0.08
CA ALA A 98 15.65 26.07 1.08
C ALA A 98 14.81 25.75 2.33
N GLU A 99 13.62 26.31 2.43
CA GLU A 99 12.67 26.10 3.50
C GLU A 99 11.81 24.82 3.33
N GLY A 100 11.88 24.15 2.16
CA GLY A 100 11.08 22.96 1.85
C GLY A 100 9.56 23.23 1.70
N THR A 101 9.19 24.51 1.46
CA THR A 101 7.78 24.93 1.40
C THR A 101 7.29 25.27 0.00
N VAL A 102 8.18 25.42 -0.98
CA VAL A 102 7.81 25.65 -2.39
C VAL A 102 8.48 24.60 -3.23
N TRP A 103 7.68 23.81 -3.92
CA TRP A 103 8.13 22.76 -4.81
C TRP A 103 7.83 23.14 -6.26
N THR A 104 8.83 22.98 -7.12
CA THR A 104 8.71 23.20 -8.56
C THR A 104 8.93 21.89 -9.30
N PHE A 105 7.97 21.50 -10.13
CA PHE A 105 8.00 20.27 -10.93
C PHE A 105 8.11 20.64 -12.40
N HIS A 106 9.08 20.05 -13.11
CA HIS A 106 9.30 20.24 -14.55
C HIS A 106 8.77 19.02 -15.30
N LEU A 107 7.66 19.19 -16.00
CA LEU A 107 6.98 18.13 -16.73
C LEU A 107 7.72 17.79 -18.03
N GLY A 108 7.84 16.49 -18.30
CA GLY A 108 8.34 15.97 -19.57
C GLY A 108 7.31 16.01 -20.70
N ASP A 109 7.69 15.43 -21.83
CA ASP A 109 6.79 15.30 -22.96
C ASP A 109 5.95 14.03 -22.84
N ASN A 110 4.77 14.17 -22.24
CA ASN A 110 3.75 13.13 -22.17
C ASN A 110 2.46 13.63 -22.84
N THR A 111 1.64 12.69 -23.31
CA THR A 111 0.37 12.99 -23.96
C THR A 111 -0.79 12.25 -23.30
N TRP A 112 -1.96 12.82 -23.37
CA TRP A 112 -3.21 12.14 -23.12
C TRP A 112 -3.52 11.12 -24.24
N SER A 113 -4.44 10.20 -23.98
CA SER A 113 -4.85 9.17 -24.96
C SER A 113 -5.52 9.72 -26.22
N ASP A 114 -5.92 10.99 -26.24
CA ASP A 114 -6.39 11.72 -27.41
C ASP A 114 -5.27 12.43 -28.19
N GLY A 115 -4.01 12.30 -27.73
CA GLY A 115 -2.82 12.90 -28.34
C GLY A 115 -2.54 14.34 -27.91
N GLN A 116 -3.36 14.97 -27.07
CA GLN A 116 -3.06 16.28 -26.51
C GLN A 116 -1.95 16.21 -25.46
N PRO A 117 -1.12 17.25 -25.31
CA PRO A 117 -0.05 17.24 -24.31
C PRO A 117 -0.63 17.26 -22.88
N VAL A 118 0.05 16.59 -21.96
CA VAL A 118 -0.17 16.77 -20.53
C VAL A 118 0.50 18.08 -20.10
N THR A 119 -0.24 18.91 -19.35
CA THR A 119 0.19 20.23 -18.95
C THR A 119 0.11 20.45 -17.45
N ALA A 120 0.85 21.45 -16.94
CA ALA A 120 0.77 21.86 -15.54
C ALA A 120 -0.64 22.34 -15.16
N GLN A 121 -1.42 22.87 -16.13
CA GLN A 121 -2.81 23.28 -15.89
C GLN A 121 -3.74 22.09 -15.60
N ASP A 122 -3.47 20.90 -16.16
CA ASP A 122 -4.24 19.68 -15.85
C ASP A 122 -4.05 19.27 -14.39
N TYR A 123 -2.84 19.45 -13.86
CA TYR A 123 -2.53 19.24 -12.44
C TYR A 123 -3.20 20.30 -11.54
N VAL A 124 -3.12 21.58 -11.90
CA VAL A 124 -3.78 22.66 -11.15
C VAL A 124 -5.28 22.42 -11.06
N TYR A 125 -5.91 22.06 -12.17
CA TYR A 125 -7.34 21.73 -12.20
C TYR A 125 -7.65 20.53 -11.30
N SER A 126 -6.89 19.45 -11.42
CA SER A 126 -7.10 18.22 -10.65
C SER A 126 -7.00 18.46 -9.14
N LEU A 127 -5.94 19.14 -8.69
CA LEU A 127 -5.72 19.41 -7.27
C LEU A 127 -6.79 20.33 -6.70
N ARG A 128 -7.20 21.37 -7.44
CA ARG A 128 -8.31 22.25 -7.05
C ARG A 128 -9.64 21.52 -6.97
N ARG A 129 -9.93 20.63 -7.94
CA ARG A 129 -11.12 19.80 -7.94
C ARG A 129 -11.14 18.85 -6.75
N SER A 130 -10.01 18.23 -6.41
CA SER A 130 -9.91 17.34 -5.25
C SER A 130 -10.02 18.08 -3.91
N ALA A 131 -9.58 19.34 -3.84
CA ALA A 131 -9.74 20.20 -2.66
C ALA A 131 -11.16 20.78 -2.50
N ASP A 132 -11.96 20.80 -3.57
CA ASP A 132 -13.32 21.35 -3.55
C ASP A 132 -14.25 20.49 -2.69
N PRO A 133 -14.85 21.05 -1.60
CA PRO A 133 -15.83 20.33 -0.79
C PRO A 133 -16.99 19.74 -1.61
N ALA A 134 -17.38 20.39 -2.71
CA ALA A 134 -18.46 19.93 -3.58
C ALA A 134 -18.10 18.64 -4.34
N THR A 135 -16.83 18.34 -4.55
CA THR A 135 -16.38 17.09 -5.17
C THR A 135 -16.53 15.90 -4.21
N GLY A 136 -16.33 16.13 -2.90
CA GLY A 136 -16.38 15.08 -1.88
C GLY A 136 -15.25 14.07 -2.06
N CYS A 137 -14.02 14.54 -2.32
CA CYS A 137 -12.86 13.66 -2.51
C CYS A 137 -12.53 12.91 -1.21
N PRO A 138 -12.56 11.56 -1.18
CA PRO A 138 -12.30 10.79 0.03
C PRO A 138 -10.85 10.95 0.53
N ASN A 139 -9.93 11.23 -0.38
CA ASN A 139 -8.50 11.33 -0.12
C ASN A 139 -8.00 12.79 -0.07
N GLU A 140 -8.89 13.76 0.10
CA GLU A 140 -8.55 15.20 0.12
C GLU A 140 -7.52 15.57 1.21
N TYR A 141 -7.45 14.78 2.30
CA TYR A 141 -6.51 14.99 3.39
C TYR A 141 -5.03 14.96 2.96
N PHE A 142 -4.71 14.34 1.82
CA PHE A 142 -3.38 14.44 1.20
C PHE A 142 -3.02 15.87 0.77
N LEU A 143 -4.01 16.75 0.63
CA LEU A 143 -3.81 18.17 0.31
C LEU A 143 -3.68 19.05 1.55
N LEU A 144 -3.82 18.50 2.76
CA LEU A 144 -3.72 19.24 4.02
C LEU A 144 -2.45 20.11 4.15
N PRO A 145 -1.27 19.68 3.70
CA PRO A 145 -0.06 20.50 3.73
C PRO A 145 -0.07 21.64 2.69
N VAL A 146 -0.89 21.57 1.64
CA VAL A 146 -0.91 22.58 0.58
C VAL A 146 -1.47 23.89 1.12
N ALA A 147 -0.76 24.99 0.90
CA ALA A 147 -1.18 26.30 1.36
C ALA A 147 -2.58 26.66 0.81
N GLY A 148 -3.41 27.25 1.64
CA GLY A 148 -4.79 27.61 1.28
C GLY A 148 -5.81 26.47 1.30
N TYR A 149 -5.40 25.23 1.63
CA TYR A 149 -6.32 24.10 1.67
C TYR A 149 -7.43 24.30 2.72
N ASN A 150 -7.07 24.68 3.95
CA ASN A 150 -8.06 24.92 5.01
C ASN A 150 -9.01 26.06 4.65
N GLU A 151 -8.51 27.15 4.05
CA GLU A 151 -9.33 28.27 3.59
C GLU A 151 -10.33 27.83 2.51
N VAL A 152 -9.91 26.98 1.57
CA VAL A 152 -10.81 26.39 0.55
C VAL A 152 -11.88 25.53 1.22
N ARG A 153 -11.52 24.71 2.19
CA ARG A 153 -12.47 23.91 2.99
C ARG A 153 -13.47 24.78 3.75
N ASP A 154 -13.06 25.95 4.19
CA ASP A 154 -13.90 26.94 4.87
C ASP A 154 -14.70 27.83 3.90
N GLY A 155 -14.64 27.57 2.59
CA GLY A 155 -15.45 28.22 1.56
C GLY A 155 -14.75 29.35 0.80
N ALA A 156 -13.42 29.50 0.90
CA ALA A 156 -12.69 30.38 0.01
C ALA A 156 -12.67 29.88 -1.44
N SER A 157 -12.29 30.75 -2.37
CA SER A 157 -12.11 30.37 -3.78
C SER A 157 -11.09 29.25 -3.94
N LEU A 158 -11.31 28.31 -4.87
CA LEU A 158 -10.36 27.24 -5.24
C LEU A 158 -9.02 27.81 -5.72
N GLU A 159 -8.99 29.05 -6.19
CA GLU A 159 -7.77 29.76 -6.58
C GLU A 159 -6.86 30.10 -5.40
N THR A 160 -7.39 30.02 -4.16
CA THR A 160 -6.60 30.22 -2.92
C THR A 160 -5.65 29.06 -2.68
N LEU A 161 -5.95 27.86 -3.22
CA LEU A 161 -5.07 26.71 -3.10
C LEU A 161 -3.70 27.00 -3.72
N GLY A 162 -2.63 26.71 -2.99
CA GLY A 162 -1.23 26.98 -3.32
C GLY A 162 -0.68 26.13 -4.47
N VAL A 163 -1.41 26.04 -5.59
CA VAL A 163 -1.01 25.33 -6.80
C VAL A 163 -1.11 26.24 -8.01
N LYS A 164 -0.06 26.26 -8.84
CA LYS A 164 0.05 27.20 -9.96
C LYS A 164 0.81 26.60 -11.13
N ALA A 165 0.25 26.72 -12.34
CA ALA A 165 0.99 26.53 -13.57
C ALA A 165 1.76 27.82 -13.88
N ILE A 166 3.10 27.74 -13.83
CA ILE A 166 3.98 28.87 -14.22
C ILE A 166 3.98 28.99 -15.73
N ASP A 167 4.01 27.87 -16.42
CA ASP A 167 3.82 27.68 -17.85
C ASP A 167 3.25 26.26 -18.08
N ASP A 168 3.14 25.83 -19.33
CA ASP A 168 2.55 24.51 -19.68
C ASP A 168 3.32 23.32 -19.10
N LYS A 169 4.60 23.49 -18.79
CA LYS A 169 5.49 22.42 -18.32
C LYS A 169 6.05 22.63 -16.92
N THR A 170 5.65 23.70 -16.24
CA THR A 170 6.17 24.02 -14.90
C THR A 170 5.03 24.18 -13.92
N LEU A 171 4.92 23.24 -12.98
CA LEU A 171 3.97 23.26 -11.87
C LEU A 171 4.67 23.72 -10.59
N GLU A 172 4.11 24.70 -9.91
CA GLU A 172 4.53 25.15 -8.58
C GLU A 172 3.49 24.73 -7.54
N VAL A 173 3.93 24.10 -6.45
CA VAL A 173 3.10 23.77 -5.28
C VAL A 173 3.71 24.41 -4.05
N THR A 174 2.91 25.24 -3.37
CA THR A 174 3.30 25.90 -2.12
C THR A 174 2.66 25.17 -0.94
N LEU A 175 3.46 24.84 0.07
CA LEU A 175 3.04 24.19 1.31
C LEU A 175 2.96 25.22 2.45
N SER A 176 2.07 25.00 3.41
CA SER A 176 1.92 25.81 4.62
C SER A 176 3.07 25.61 5.61
N TYR A 177 3.72 24.48 5.56
CA TYR A 177 4.88 24.07 6.36
C TYR A 177 5.72 23.06 5.57
N PRO A 178 7.03 22.88 5.89
CA PRO A 178 7.84 21.88 5.21
C PRO A 178 7.34 20.47 5.49
N VAL A 179 7.30 19.64 4.45
CA VAL A 179 6.92 18.21 4.53
C VAL A 179 8.00 17.41 3.81
N PRO A 180 8.94 16.78 4.54
CA PRO A 180 10.01 15.99 3.94
C PRO A 180 9.53 14.83 3.06
N SER A 181 8.38 14.22 3.40
CA SER A 181 7.73 13.15 2.63
C SER A 181 6.76 13.65 1.55
N PHE A 182 6.88 14.91 1.11
CA PHE A 182 5.93 15.47 0.14
C PHE A 182 5.98 14.74 -1.21
N LEU A 183 7.15 14.29 -1.65
CA LEU A 183 7.28 13.52 -2.90
C LEU A 183 6.60 12.15 -2.81
N GLU A 184 6.67 11.49 -1.66
CA GLU A 184 5.95 10.24 -1.40
C GLU A 184 4.44 10.46 -1.47
N MET A 185 3.95 11.57 -0.92
CA MET A 185 2.52 11.95 -1.05
C MET A 185 2.13 12.21 -2.51
N CYS A 186 3.03 12.80 -3.30
CA CYS A 186 2.81 13.05 -4.74
C CYS A 186 2.68 11.77 -5.59
N CYS A 187 3.04 10.59 -5.06
CA CYS A 187 2.77 9.31 -5.71
C CYS A 187 1.30 8.87 -5.59
N GLY A 188 0.52 9.49 -4.69
CA GLY A 188 -0.88 9.16 -4.44
C GLY A 188 -1.82 9.67 -5.54
N THR A 189 -2.97 9.00 -5.69
CA THR A 189 -3.94 9.26 -6.77
C THR A 189 -4.47 10.70 -6.81
N VAL A 190 -4.52 11.41 -5.68
CA VAL A 190 -4.94 12.82 -5.60
C VAL A 190 -4.04 13.74 -6.41
N TYR A 191 -2.77 13.36 -6.59
CA TYR A 191 -1.78 14.13 -7.35
C TYR A 191 -1.70 13.74 -8.85
N TYR A 192 -2.64 12.93 -9.37
CA TYR A 192 -2.74 12.65 -10.80
C TYR A 192 -3.45 13.80 -11.53
N PRO A 193 -3.13 14.06 -12.80
CA PRO A 193 -3.74 15.14 -13.56
C PRO A 193 -5.16 14.78 -14.01
N GLN A 194 -5.98 15.78 -14.29
CA GLN A 194 -7.31 15.65 -14.89
C GLN A 194 -7.52 16.74 -15.96
N ARG A 195 -8.15 16.35 -17.05
CA ARG A 195 -8.54 17.29 -18.12
C ARG A 195 -9.87 17.95 -17.77
N GLN A 196 -9.84 19.27 -17.56
CA GLN A 196 -11.03 20.06 -17.20
C GLN A 196 -12.16 19.89 -18.22
N ASP A 197 -11.85 20.02 -19.51
CA ASP A 197 -12.83 19.91 -20.60
C ASP A 197 -13.55 18.54 -20.62
N ILE A 198 -12.84 17.46 -20.26
CA ILE A 198 -13.38 16.10 -20.23
C ILE A 198 -14.24 15.90 -18.97
N VAL A 199 -13.77 16.35 -17.80
CA VAL A 199 -14.56 16.31 -16.55
C VAL A 199 -15.86 17.10 -16.70
N GLU A 200 -15.80 18.31 -17.28
CA GLU A 200 -16.98 19.15 -17.50
C GLU A 200 -17.91 18.56 -18.57
N GLN A 201 -17.35 17.96 -19.62
CA GLN A 201 -18.14 17.33 -20.69
C GLN A 201 -18.98 16.16 -20.18
N TYR A 202 -18.41 15.31 -19.34
CA TYR A 202 -19.07 14.08 -18.89
C TYR A 202 -19.74 14.22 -17.50
N GLY A 203 -19.35 15.20 -16.69
CA GLY A 203 -19.97 15.47 -15.40
C GLY A 203 -19.99 14.23 -14.50
N GLU A 204 -21.17 13.80 -14.09
CA GLU A 204 -21.34 12.63 -13.22
C GLU A 204 -20.94 11.29 -13.88
N GLN A 205 -20.83 11.25 -15.20
CA GLN A 205 -20.39 10.05 -15.93
C GLN A 205 -18.87 9.94 -16.00
N TYR A 206 -18.12 11.02 -15.67
CA TYR A 206 -16.67 11.00 -15.72
C TYR A 206 -16.11 9.85 -14.86
N GLY A 207 -15.24 9.01 -15.47
CA GLY A 207 -14.63 7.85 -14.83
C GLY A 207 -15.53 6.63 -14.64
N SER A 208 -16.80 6.65 -15.09
CA SER A 208 -17.70 5.49 -14.94
C SER A 208 -17.53 4.41 -16.01
N GLU A 209 -16.96 4.78 -17.15
CA GLU A 209 -16.74 3.88 -18.31
C GLU A 209 -15.50 4.29 -19.09
N PRO A 210 -14.87 3.40 -19.88
CA PRO A 210 -13.66 3.70 -20.64
C PRO A 210 -13.74 4.93 -21.54
N GLN A 211 -14.90 5.20 -22.14
CA GLN A 211 -15.11 6.31 -23.06
C GLN A 211 -15.34 7.66 -22.36
N TYR A 212 -15.51 7.68 -21.04
CA TYR A 212 -15.81 8.88 -20.28
C TYR A 212 -14.60 9.43 -19.52
N THR A 213 -13.39 8.99 -19.88
CA THR A 213 -12.14 9.52 -19.33
C THR A 213 -11.01 9.46 -20.36
N LEU A 214 -9.91 10.14 -20.08
CA LEU A 214 -8.67 10.05 -20.82
C LEU A 214 -7.55 9.52 -19.94
N TYR A 215 -6.52 9.00 -20.54
CA TYR A 215 -5.41 8.32 -19.88
C TYR A 215 -4.09 8.97 -20.27
N ASN A 216 -3.19 9.20 -19.31
CA ASN A 216 -1.83 9.67 -19.55
C ASN A 216 -0.76 8.65 -19.12
N GLY A 217 -1.16 7.52 -18.55
CA GLY A 217 -0.27 6.45 -18.08
C GLY A 217 0.22 5.49 -19.17
N PRO A 218 0.93 4.41 -18.79
CA PRO A 218 1.49 3.42 -19.72
C PRO A 218 0.45 2.62 -20.51
N TYR A 219 -0.77 2.51 -20.00
CA TYR A 219 -1.88 1.80 -20.63
C TYR A 219 -3.10 2.68 -20.80
N SER A 220 -3.97 2.31 -21.73
CA SER A 220 -5.35 2.77 -21.84
C SER A 220 -6.29 1.66 -21.39
N LEU A 221 -7.39 2.02 -20.76
CA LEU A 221 -8.50 1.10 -20.47
C LEU A 221 -9.29 0.89 -21.77
N GLU A 222 -9.09 -0.24 -22.42
CA GLU A 222 -9.72 -0.54 -23.71
C GLU A 222 -11.14 -1.07 -23.55
N SER A 223 -11.35 -1.91 -22.53
CA SER A 223 -12.68 -2.41 -22.18
C SER A 223 -12.84 -2.63 -20.69
N TRP A 224 -14.05 -2.42 -20.22
CA TRP A 224 -14.47 -2.74 -18.86
C TRP A 224 -15.85 -3.41 -18.93
N VAL A 225 -15.85 -4.72 -18.75
CA VAL A 225 -17.08 -5.52 -18.66
C VAL A 225 -17.33 -5.77 -17.18
N HIS A 226 -18.23 -4.99 -16.59
CA HIS A 226 -18.50 -5.01 -15.16
C HIS A 226 -18.76 -6.43 -14.63
N ASN A 227 -18.16 -6.74 -13.48
CA ASN A 227 -18.19 -8.04 -12.82
C ASN A 227 -17.65 -9.21 -13.68
N SER A 228 -16.86 -8.92 -14.71
CA SER A 228 -16.29 -9.93 -15.60
C SER A 228 -14.81 -9.70 -15.87
N SER A 229 -14.45 -8.62 -16.59
CA SER A 229 -13.06 -8.39 -16.95
C SER A 229 -12.77 -6.95 -17.35
N ILE A 230 -11.51 -6.57 -17.19
CA ILE A 230 -10.93 -5.32 -17.68
C ILE A 230 -9.79 -5.66 -18.62
N THR A 231 -9.72 -4.94 -19.76
CA THR A 231 -8.59 -5.05 -20.69
C THR A 231 -7.85 -3.72 -20.75
N LEU A 232 -6.56 -3.77 -20.47
CA LEU A 232 -5.64 -2.65 -20.62
C LEU A 232 -4.78 -2.89 -21.87
N LYS A 233 -4.53 -1.83 -22.64
CA LYS A 233 -3.70 -1.86 -23.83
C LYS A 233 -2.59 -0.83 -23.74
N LYS A 234 -1.36 -1.24 -24.04
CA LYS A 234 -0.18 -0.38 -24.08
C LYS A 234 -0.43 0.87 -24.92
N ARG A 235 0.02 2.03 -24.41
CA ARG A 235 -0.02 3.31 -25.11
C ARG A 235 1.33 3.63 -25.73
N GLU A 236 1.35 3.80 -27.05
CA GLU A 236 2.57 4.22 -27.77
C GLU A 236 2.92 5.70 -27.51
N GLY A 237 1.94 6.54 -27.17
CA GLY A 237 2.13 7.96 -26.84
C GLY A 237 2.55 8.22 -25.39
N TYR A 238 2.80 7.19 -24.59
CA TYR A 238 3.32 7.33 -23.24
C TYR A 238 4.81 7.71 -23.27
N TRP A 239 5.23 8.64 -22.43
CA TRP A 239 6.59 9.19 -22.44
C TRP A 239 7.68 8.12 -22.26
N ASN A 240 7.40 7.04 -21.55
CA ASN A 240 8.32 5.92 -21.30
C ASN A 240 7.80 4.61 -21.91
N ALA A 241 7.25 4.66 -23.12
CA ALA A 241 6.66 3.50 -23.79
C ALA A 241 7.66 2.36 -24.02
N ASP A 242 8.95 2.67 -24.16
CA ASP A 242 10.02 1.68 -24.38
C ASP A 242 10.21 0.77 -23.14
N ALA A 243 9.90 1.24 -21.93
CA ALA A 243 9.93 0.43 -20.71
C ALA A 243 8.74 -0.53 -20.61
N VAL A 244 7.68 -0.34 -21.39
CA VAL A 244 6.46 -1.16 -21.35
C VAL A 244 6.59 -2.31 -22.35
N GLN A 245 6.75 -3.54 -21.85
CA GLN A 245 6.94 -4.72 -22.71
C GLN A 245 5.63 -5.48 -22.96
N ILE A 246 4.69 -5.43 -22.02
CA ILE A 246 3.40 -6.12 -22.12
C ILE A 246 2.44 -5.29 -22.96
N GLU A 247 1.95 -5.85 -24.07
CA GLU A 247 1.03 -5.16 -24.99
C GLU A 247 -0.40 -5.10 -24.45
N ASN A 248 -0.84 -6.20 -23.82
CA ASN A 248 -2.20 -6.33 -23.31
C ASN A 248 -2.19 -6.94 -21.90
N VAL A 249 -2.99 -6.36 -21.01
CA VAL A 249 -3.25 -6.92 -19.69
C VAL A 249 -4.74 -7.24 -19.58
N THR A 250 -5.07 -8.48 -19.21
CA THR A 250 -6.43 -8.86 -18.87
C THR A 250 -6.54 -9.07 -17.36
N VAL A 251 -7.39 -8.28 -16.72
CA VAL A 251 -7.72 -8.41 -15.30
C VAL A 251 -9.10 -9.05 -15.20
N ASN A 252 -9.15 -10.31 -14.76
CA ASN A 252 -10.41 -11.03 -14.55
C ASN A 252 -11.04 -10.61 -13.21
N ILE A 253 -12.32 -10.32 -13.18
CA ILE A 253 -13.05 -9.99 -11.94
C ILE A 253 -13.66 -11.28 -11.42
N LEU A 254 -13.08 -11.83 -10.36
CA LEU A 254 -13.41 -13.14 -9.80
C LEU A 254 -13.80 -12.98 -8.32
N GLY A 255 -15.08 -12.97 -8.02
CA GLY A 255 -15.58 -12.81 -6.64
C GLY A 255 -15.22 -13.96 -5.69
N ASP A 256 -14.75 -15.09 -6.21
CA ASP A 256 -14.29 -16.25 -5.44
C ASP A 256 -12.82 -16.57 -5.77
N SER A 257 -11.98 -16.49 -4.75
CA SER A 257 -10.54 -16.78 -4.87
C SER A 257 -10.25 -18.21 -5.30
N SER A 258 -11.11 -19.20 -5.00
CA SER A 258 -10.92 -20.59 -5.41
C SER A 258 -10.98 -20.74 -6.94
N THR A 259 -11.78 -19.91 -7.60
CA THR A 259 -11.80 -19.82 -9.06
C THR A 259 -10.45 -19.33 -9.61
N ALA A 260 -9.88 -18.28 -9.00
CA ALA A 260 -8.56 -17.78 -9.40
C ALA A 260 -7.47 -18.85 -9.23
N TYR A 261 -7.51 -19.62 -8.14
CA TYR A 261 -6.55 -20.71 -7.90
C TYR A 261 -6.64 -21.79 -8.96
N THR A 262 -7.84 -22.18 -9.35
CA THR A 262 -8.08 -23.18 -10.41
C THR A 262 -7.62 -22.66 -11.79
N MET A 263 -7.91 -21.40 -12.10
CA MET A 263 -7.45 -20.78 -13.34
C MET A 263 -5.92 -20.68 -13.42
N TYR A 264 -5.26 -20.35 -12.31
CA TYR A 264 -3.80 -20.33 -12.23
C TYR A 264 -3.20 -21.72 -12.45
N GLU A 265 -3.77 -22.77 -11.85
CA GLU A 265 -3.34 -24.16 -12.09
C GLU A 265 -3.49 -24.58 -13.55
N ALA A 266 -4.58 -24.11 -14.20
CA ALA A 266 -4.85 -24.37 -15.61
C ALA A 266 -4.00 -23.50 -16.57
N GLY A 267 -3.15 -22.60 -16.06
CA GLY A 267 -2.33 -21.69 -16.88
C GLY A 267 -3.11 -20.56 -17.54
N GLN A 268 -4.30 -20.26 -17.04
CA GLN A 268 -5.15 -19.16 -17.53
C GLN A 268 -4.84 -17.82 -16.84
N LEU A 269 -4.20 -17.87 -15.68
CA LEU A 269 -3.66 -16.71 -14.98
C LEU A 269 -2.15 -16.83 -14.85
N ASP A 270 -1.47 -15.71 -14.88
CA ASP A 270 -0.02 -15.56 -14.74
C ASP A 270 0.40 -15.25 -13.30
N TYR A 271 -0.57 -14.85 -12.48
CA TYR A 271 -0.41 -14.47 -11.09
C TYR A 271 -1.58 -14.98 -10.25
N VAL A 272 -1.27 -15.35 -9.02
CA VAL A 272 -2.26 -15.56 -7.97
C VAL A 272 -1.69 -15.19 -6.61
N GLY A 273 -2.50 -14.54 -5.78
CA GLY A 273 -2.19 -14.26 -4.37
C GLY A 273 -3.06 -15.12 -3.45
N THR A 274 -2.49 -15.71 -2.41
CA THR A 274 -3.26 -16.48 -1.42
C THR A 274 -2.55 -16.55 -0.06
N SER A 275 -3.33 -16.52 1.01
CA SER A 275 -2.89 -16.85 2.36
C SER A 275 -3.46 -18.18 2.87
N ALA A 276 -4.30 -18.87 2.07
CA ALA A 276 -4.83 -20.17 2.43
C ALA A 276 -3.74 -21.23 2.42
N ALA A 277 -3.50 -21.89 3.57
CA ALA A 277 -2.35 -22.78 3.79
C ALA A 277 -2.27 -23.92 2.76
N GLU A 278 -3.40 -24.55 2.44
CA GLU A 278 -3.49 -25.64 1.45
C GLU A 278 -2.99 -25.17 0.08
N TRP A 279 -3.45 -24.02 -0.40
CA TRP A 279 -3.07 -23.48 -1.70
C TRP A 279 -1.63 -22.97 -1.74
N VAL A 280 -1.15 -22.35 -0.65
CA VAL A 280 0.28 -21.98 -0.53
C VAL A 280 1.17 -23.20 -0.70
N GLN A 281 0.90 -24.31 0.03
CA GLN A 281 1.69 -25.54 -0.09
C GLN A 281 1.62 -26.13 -1.51
N LYS A 282 0.45 -26.10 -2.12
CA LYS A 282 0.24 -26.63 -3.47
C LYS A 282 1.01 -25.84 -4.52
N PHE A 283 1.01 -24.50 -4.42
CA PHE A 283 1.73 -23.65 -5.37
C PHE A 283 3.24 -23.67 -5.15
N LEU A 284 3.71 -23.77 -3.90
CA LEU A 284 5.14 -23.95 -3.59
C LEU A 284 5.73 -25.25 -4.17
N ALA A 285 4.90 -26.28 -4.39
CA ALA A 285 5.34 -27.56 -4.96
C ALA A 285 5.43 -27.55 -6.49
N ARG A 286 5.06 -26.42 -7.16
CA ARG A 286 5.07 -26.33 -8.64
C ARG A 286 6.44 -25.87 -9.14
N GLU A 287 6.92 -26.50 -10.23
CA GLU A 287 8.17 -26.14 -10.90
C GLU A 287 8.04 -24.92 -11.84
N ASP A 288 6.79 -24.57 -12.26
CA ASP A 288 6.49 -23.48 -13.18
C ASP A 288 6.11 -22.16 -12.46
N THR A 289 6.44 -22.05 -11.18
CA THR A 289 5.95 -20.99 -10.32
C THR A 289 7.07 -20.39 -9.47
N ASP A 290 7.20 -19.07 -9.52
CA ASP A 290 8.02 -18.28 -8.63
C ASP A 290 7.18 -17.81 -7.44
N TYR A 291 7.70 -17.98 -6.23
CA TYR A 291 7.07 -17.53 -5.00
C TYR A 291 7.70 -16.25 -4.49
N VAL A 292 6.87 -15.27 -4.19
CA VAL A 292 7.28 -14.00 -3.62
C VAL A 292 6.47 -13.71 -2.34
N LYS A 293 7.17 -13.57 -1.23
CA LYS A 293 6.60 -13.11 0.02
C LYS A 293 6.91 -11.62 0.17
N THR A 294 5.88 -10.79 0.20
CA THR A 294 6.01 -9.35 0.44
C THR A 294 5.41 -8.99 1.79
N PHE A 295 6.04 -8.04 2.48
CA PHE A 295 5.48 -7.47 3.68
C PHE A 295 4.68 -6.24 3.29
N SER A 296 3.40 -6.23 3.69
CA SER A 296 2.58 -5.05 3.49
C SER A 296 2.93 -3.98 4.54
N ALA A 297 2.65 -2.73 4.23
CA ALA A 297 2.75 -1.64 5.20
C ALA A 297 1.58 -1.65 6.21
N ASN A 298 1.10 -2.85 6.56
CA ASN A 298 -0.03 -3.05 7.46
C ASN A 298 0.45 -3.57 8.82
N VAL A 299 -0.30 -3.22 9.86
CA VAL A 299 -0.16 -3.77 11.20
C VAL A 299 -1.52 -4.25 11.70
N ASN A 300 -1.57 -5.49 12.22
CA ASN A 300 -2.70 -5.99 12.98
C ASN A 300 -2.43 -5.78 14.47
N TYR A 301 -3.39 -5.22 15.19
CA TYR A 301 -3.18 -4.75 16.54
C TYR A 301 -4.44 -4.83 17.40
N ALA A 302 -4.24 -4.98 18.70
CA ALA A 302 -5.26 -4.68 19.69
C ALA A 302 -5.03 -3.27 20.26
N PHE A 303 -6.09 -2.62 20.69
CA PHE A 303 -6.06 -1.29 21.26
C PHE A 303 -7.06 -1.15 22.40
N TYR A 304 -6.88 -0.15 23.24
CA TYR A 304 -7.60 0.02 24.49
C TYR A 304 -8.37 1.33 24.54
N ASN A 305 -9.58 1.29 25.08
CA ASN A 305 -10.29 2.49 25.48
C ASN A 305 -9.66 3.06 26.77
N THR A 306 -8.82 4.07 26.66
CA THR A 306 -8.13 4.66 27.82
C THR A 306 -9.05 5.47 28.74
N LYS A 307 -10.32 5.66 28.35
CA LYS A 307 -11.36 6.25 29.22
C LYS A 307 -12.12 5.20 30.01
N ASP A 308 -11.96 3.91 29.70
CA ASP A 308 -12.51 2.82 30.53
C ASP A 308 -11.86 2.80 31.92
N ALA A 309 -12.65 2.47 32.94
CA ALA A 309 -12.21 2.49 34.33
C ALA A 309 -11.01 1.57 34.63
N LEU A 310 -10.85 0.49 33.84
CA LEU A 310 -9.74 -0.45 33.97
C LEU A 310 -8.58 -0.04 33.07
N PHE A 311 -8.84 0.21 31.78
CA PHE A 311 -7.79 0.46 30.77
C PHE A 311 -7.23 1.89 30.77
N GLN A 312 -7.68 2.79 31.67
CA GLN A 312 -6.98 4.03 31.98
C GLN A 312 -5.60 3.77 32.63
N ASN A 313 -5.40 2.60 33.26
CA ASN A 313 -4.16 2.25 33.94
C ASN A 313 -3.13 1.62 32.98
N ALA A 314 -1.94 2.23 32.87
CA ALA A 314 -0.89 1.78 31.95
C ALA A 314 -0.32 0.39 32.32
N ASN A 315 -0.24 0.03 33.60
CA ASN A 315 0.23 -1.31 34.02
C ASN A 315 -0.74 -2.41 33.57
N ILE A 316 -2.05 -2.13 33.54
CA ILE A 316 -3.04 -3.07 33.01
C ILE A 316 -2.86 -3.21 31.50
N ARG A 317 -2.72 -2.12 30.74
CA ARG A 317 -2.46 -2.18 29.30
C ARG A 317 -1.16 -2.93 29.00
N ARG A 318 -0.10 -2.67 29.78
CA ARG A 318 1.17 -3.39 29.68
C ARG A 318 0.99 -4.91 29.89
N ALA A 319 0.23 -5.30 30.89
CA ALA A 319 -0.07 -6.71 31.15
C ALA A 319 -0.71 -7.40 29.94
N PHE A 320 -1.66 -6.74 29.28
CA PHE A 320 -2.31 -7.25 28.09
C PHE A 320 -1.35 -7.29 26.88
N ASN A 321 -0.47 -6.29 26.70
CA ASN A 321 0.55 -6.30 25.65
C ASN A 321 1.54 -7.47 25.80
N MET A 322 1.91 -7.80 27.04
CA MET A 322 2.84 -8.87 27.36
C MET A 322 2.21 -10.27 27.33
N ALA A 323 0.89 -10.38 27.46
CA ALA A 323 0.21 -11.68 27.55
C ALA A 323 0.19 -12.45 26.22
N VAL A 324 0.44 -11.80 25.09
CA VAL A 324 0.38 -12.40 23.76
C VAL A 324 1.76 -12.83 23.30
N ASP A 325 1.97 -14.13 23.13
CA ASP A 325 3.10 -14.66 22.36
C ASP A 325 2.78 -14.49 20.85
N ARG A 326 3.44 -13.54 20.23
CA ARG A 326 3.20 -13.18 18.82
C ARG A 326 3.68 -14.24 17.84
N ALA A 327 4.73 -14.98 18.21
CA ALA A 327 5.27 -16.04 17.37
C ALA A 327 4.32 -17.26 17.38
N ASP A 328 3.85 -17.68 18.56
CA ASP A 328 2.87 -18.75 18.69
C ASP A 328 1.54 -18.39 18.04
N LEU A 329 1.05 -17.17 18.24
CA LEU A 329 -0.15 -16.67 17.57
C LEU A 329 0.00 -16.72 16.04
N ASN A 330 1.13 -16.26 15.49
CA ASN A 330 1.40 -16.31 14.06
C ASN A 330 1.40 -17.75 13.54
N GLU A 331 2.04 -18.67 14.26
CA GLU A 331 2.09 -20.07 13.85
C GLU A 331 0.69 -20.71 13.86
N VAL A 332 -0.04 -20.55 14.96
CA VAL A 332 -1.35 -21.20 15.17
C VAL A 332 -2.44 -20.61 14.28
N THR A 333 -2.51 -19.28 14.15
CA THR A 333 -3.64 -18.62 13.45
C THR A 333 -3.32 -18.27 12.00
N PHE A 334 -2.05 -18.03 11.66
CA PHE A 334 -1.61 -17.64 10.31
C PHE A 334 -0.66 -18.65 9.66
N GLY A 335 -0.34 -19.77 10.33
CA GLY A 335 0.55 -20.81 9.83
C GLY A 335 1.96 -20.28 9.54
N GLY A 336 2.48 -19.38 10.38
CA GLY A 336 3.81 -18.79 10.24
C GLY A 336 3.98 -17.82 9.06
N ARG A 337 2.89 -17.45 8.36
CA ARG A 337 2.97 -16.68 7.11
C ARG A 337 3.10 -15.17 7.30
N SER A 338 2.70 -14.63 8.44
CA SER A 338 2.92 -13.24 8.81
C SER A 338 4.25 -13.06 9.56
N ASN A 339 4.57 -11.85 9.98
CA ASN A 339 5.69 -11.61 10.90
C ASN A 339 5.14 -11.13 12.25
N PRO A 340 5.66 -11.62 13.38
CA PRO A 340 5.45 -10.99 14.67
C PRO A 340 5.78 -9.51 14.61
N ALA A 341 4.89 -8.64 15.10
CA ALA A 341 5.17 -7.22 15.14
C ALA A 341 6.29 -6.91 16.15
N THR A 342 7.21 -6.05 15.73
CA THR A 342 8.35 -5.58 16.53
C THR A 342 8.18 -4.13 16.98
N GLY A 343 7.06 -3.49 16.60
CA GLY A 343 6.68 -2.14 16.95
C GLY A 343 5.36 -1.76 16.31
N TRP A 344 4.97 -0.50 16.39
CA TRP A 344 3.80 0.04 15.72
C TRP A 344 4.06 0.34 14.24
N VAL A 345 5.15 1.09 13.96
CA VAL A 345 5.58 1.38 12.60
C VAL A 345 6.11 0.12 11.96
N THR A 346 5.60 -0.24 10.79
CA THR A 346 5.92 -1.52 10.14
C THR A 346 7.34 -1.57 9.57
N SER A 347 7.85 -2.78 9.32
CA SER A 347 9.16 -2.97 8.68
C SER A 347 9.23 -2.55 7.20
N ALA A 348 8.10 -2.20 6.60
CA ALA A 348 8.04 -1.70 5.23
C ALA A 348 8.33 -0.19 5.14
N MET A 349 8.35 0.54 6.26
CA MET A 349 8.47 2.00 6.28
C MET A 349 9.90 2.47 6.41
N ALA A 350 10.20 3.59 5.75
CA ALA A 350 11.49 4.25 5.77
C ALA A 350 11.36 5.76 6.00
N VAL A 351 12.46 6.38 6.44
CA VAL A 351 12.65 7.83 6.43
C VAL A 351 13.83 8.10 5.51
N GLY A 352 13.57 8.73 4.37
CA GLY A 352 14.55 8.81 3.31
C GLY A 352 15.01 7.42 2.86
N SER A 353 16.32 7.14 2.92
CA SER A 353 16.89 5.83 2.57
C SER A 353 16.99 4.86 3.75
N THR A 354 16.64 5.27 4.98
CA THR A 354 16.84 4.48 6.19
C THR A 354 15.57 3.72 6.56
N ASN A 355 15.63 2.38 6.63
CA ASN A 355 14.52 1.59 7.15
C ASN A 355 14.26 1.96 8.61
N TYR A 356 13.04 2.42 8.90
CA TYR A 356 12.72 2.91 10.23
C TYR A 356 12.78 1.80 11.29
N ARG A 357 12.30 0.61 10.98
CA ARG A 357 12.28 -0.49 11.98
C ARG A 357 13.68 -1.00 12.31
N GLU A 358 14.59 -1.00 11.35
CA GLU A 358 16.00 -1.32 11.61
C GLU A 358 16.67 -0.26 12.51
N TYR A 359 16.33 1.01 12.32
CA TYR A 359 16.81 2.10 13.17
C TYR A 359 16.21 2.06 14.58
N ALA A 360 14.90 1.95 14.69
CA ALA A 360 14.19 2.00 15.98
C ALA A 360 14.41 0.73 16.82
N GLY A 361 14.66 -0.42 16.16
CA GLY A 361 14.84 -1.71 16.80
C GLY A 361 13.53 -2.41 17.17
N ASP A 362 13.63 -3.51 17.91
CA ASP A 362 12.48 -4.30 18.38
C ASP A 362 11.98 -3.77 19.73
N MET A 363 10.92 -2.94 19.69
CA MET A 363 10.32 -2.36 20.90
C MET A 363 9.53 -3.39 21.71
N ILE A 364 9.03 -4.43 21.06
CA ILE A 364 8.34 -5.51 21.77
C ILE A 364 9.34 -6.34 22.59
N ALA A 365 10.48 -6.67 22.02
CA ALA A 365 11.56 -7.31 22.77
C ALA A 365 12.08 -6.42 23.90
N ALA A 366 12.17 -5.10 23.70
CA ALA A 366 12.55 -4.15 24.74
C ALA A 366 11.54 -4.14 25.90
N MET A 367 10.23 -4.21 25.63
CA MET A 367 9.19 -4.33 26.67
C MET A 367 9.38 -5.58 27.54
N TYR A 368 9.68 -6.73 26.92
CA TYR A 368 9.94 -7.98 27.66
C TYR A 368 11.25 -7.92 28.45
N ALA A 369 12.30 -7.35 27.87
CA ALA A 369 13.59 -7.20 28.55
C ALA A 369 13.50 -6.29 29.79
N ASP A 370 12.72 -5.20 29.71
CA ASP A 370 12.44 -4.34 30.86
C ASP A 370 11.65 -5.09 31.95
N ALA A 371 10.66 -5.88 31.57
CA ALA A 371 9.90 -6.69 32.52
C ALA A 371 10.77 -7.74 33.22
N GLU A 372 11.65 -8.42 32.48
CA GLU A 372 12.61 -9.37 33.02
C GLU A 372 13.58 -8.72 34.02
N ALA A 373 14.12 -7.53 33.65
CA ALA A 373 15.01 -6.76 34.52
C ALA A 373 14.33 -6.34 35.83
N ASN A 374 13.01 -6.11 35.79
CA ASN A 374 12.20 -5.80 36.97
C ASN A 374 11.69 -7.06 37.71
N GLY A 375 11.95 -8.27 37.18
CA GLY A 375 11.48 -9.54 37.73
C GLY A 375 9.95 -9.68 37.73
N MET A 376 9.26 -9.04 36.78
CA MET A 376 7.80 -8.98 36.68
C MET A 376 7.27 -9.73 35.45
N THR A 377 6.22 -10.51 35.68
CA THR A 377 5.43 -11.15 34.63
C THR A 377 4.27 -10.26 34.17
N ALA A 378 3.59 -10.64 33.09
CA ALA A 378 2.35 -9.99 32.64
C ALA A 378 1.30 -9.93 33.76
N LYS A 379 1.17 -11.04 34.54
CA LYS A 379 0.24 -11.11 35.67
C LYS A 379 0.63 -10.16 36.81
N ASP A 380 1.93 -9.99 37.07
CA ASP A 380 2.39 -9.08 38.11
C ASP A 380 2.06 -7.62 37.78
N TYR A 381 2.19 -7.23 36.49
CA TYR A 381 1.75 -5.91 36.03
C TYR A 381 0.23 -5.74 36.12
N LEU A 382 -0.57 -6.78 35.85
CA LEU A 382 -2.02 -6.74 36.02
C LEU A 382 -2.36 -6.49 37.51
N LEU A 383 -1.76 -7.26 38.43
CA LEU A 383 -2.00 -7.14 39.85
C LEU A 383 -1.57 -5.76 40.39
N LYS A 384 -0.45 -5.22 39.90
CA LYS A 384 0.00 -3.87 40.22
C LYS A 384 -1.01 -2.82 39.79
N GLY A 385 -1.52 -2.89 38.55
CA GLY A 385 -2.54 -1.97 38.06
C GLY A 385 -3.87 -2.11 38.83
N MET A 386 -4.25 -3.33 39.20
CA MET A 386 -5.43 -3.56 40.06
C MET A 386 -5.26 -2.92 41.46
N GLU A 387 -4.07 -3.02 42.07
CA GLU A 387 -3.75 -2.37 43.33
C GLU A 387 -3.85 -0.85 43.21
N GLU A 388 -3.26 -0.26 42.16
CA GLU A 388 -3.31 1.18 41.87
C GLU A 388 -4.75 1.70 41.71
N LEU A 389 -5.65 0.86 41.17
CA LEU A 389 -7.08 1.17 41.02
C LEU A 389 -7.94 0.76 42.23
N GLY A 390 -7.37 0.12 43.25
CA GLY A 390 -8.10 -0.34 44.44
C GLY A 390 -9.06 -1.51 44.20
N LEU A 391 -8.78 -2.37 43.19
CA LEU A 391 -9.65 -3.46 42.75
C LEU A 391 -9.40 -4.81 43.47
N GLY A 392 -8.54 -4.84 44.47
CA GLY A 392 -8.14 -6.09 45.15
C GLY A 392 -7.11 -6.87 44.33
N ASN A 393 -6.96 -8.18 44.61
CA ASN A 393 -5.88 -9.01 44.07
C ASN A 393 -6.36 -10.30 43.34
N ASP A 394 -7.64 -10.44 43.08
CA ASP A 394 -8.19 -11.57 42.31
C ASP A 394 -8.56 -11.15 40.89
N PRO A 395 -7.73 -11.48 39.86
CA PRO A 395 -8.00 -11.11 38.49
C PRO A 395 -9.34 -11.62 37.92
N LYS A 396 -9.90 -12.68 38.51
CA LYS A 396 -11.19 -13.22 38.09
C LYS A 396 -12.38 -12.33 38.39
N THR A 397 -12.19 -11.33 39.26
CA THR A 397 -13.23 -10.34 39.53
C THR A 397 -13.40 -9.27 38.48
N LEU A 398 -12.44 -9.20 37.54
CA LEU A 398 -12.47 -8.23 36.43
C LEU A 398 -13.48 -8.65 35.35
N ASP A 399 -14.34 -7.73 34.94
CA ASP A 399 -15.26 -7.90 33.84
C ASP A 399 -14.68 -7.25 32.57
N ILE A 400 -14.05 -8.07 31.73
CA ILE A 400 -13.31 -7.60 30.56
C ILE A 400 -13.88 -8.23 29.30
N THR A 401 -14.16 -7.37 28.31
CA THR A 401 -14.62 -7.77 26.98
C THR A 401 -13.65 -7.34 25.91
N PHE A 402 -13.25 -8.30 25.09
CA PHE A 402 -12.45 -8.08 23.86
C PHE A 402 -13.37 -8.14 22.65
N SER A 403 -13.39 -7.07 21.85
CA SER A 403 -14.29 -6.90 20.71
C SER A 403 -13.58 -7.20 19.40
N LEU A 404 -14.21 -8.03 18.55
CA LEU A 404 -13.75 -8.44 17.23
C LEU A 404 -14.75 -8.02 16.16
N ALA A 405 -14.25 -7.46 15.05
CA ALA A 405 -15.04 -7.01 13.91
C ALA A 405 -15.19 -8.11 12.87
N GLY A 406 -15.97 -9.14 13.20
CA GLY A 406 -16.32 -10.28 12.31
C GLY A 406 -17.09 -11.34 13.07
N THR A 407 -17.90 -12.11 12.35
CA THR A 407 -18.79 -13.12 12.90
C THR A 407 -18.59 -14.51 12.29
N ASP A 408 -17.69 -14.64 11.32
CA ASP A 408 -17.36 -15.88 10.64
C ASP A 408 -16.53 -16.85 11.50
N GLU A 409 -16.27 -18.04 10.96
CA GLU A 409 -15.55 -19.11 11.66
C GLU A 409 -14.10 -18.72 12.00
N TRP A 410 -13.46 -17.94 11.13
CA TRP A 410 -12.08 -17.49 11.39
C TRP A 410 -12.02 -16.58 12.62
N PHE A 411 -12.91 -15.57 12.72
CA PHE A 411 -12.97 -14.69 13.88
C PHE A 411 -13.31 -15.44 15.16
N ARG A 412 -14.17 -16.47 15.09
CA ARG A 412 -14.48 -17.30 16.26
C ARG A 412 -13.26 -18.07 16.74
N THR A 413 -12.55 -18.75 15.84
CA THR A 413 -11.33 -19.49 16.15
C THR A 413 -10.25 -18.56 16.73
N TYR A 414 -10.08 -17.37 16.11
CA TYR A 414 -9.14 -16.36 16.59
C TYR A 414 -9.52 -15.83 17.97
N GLY A 415 -10.79 -15.56 18.21
CA GLY A 415 -11.29 -15.11 19.51
C GLY A 415 -11.11 -16.15 20.61
N GLU A 416 -11.36 -17.44 20.33
CA GLU A 416 -11.13 -18.54 21.26
C GLU A 416 -9.64 -18.67 21.62
N TYR A 417 -8.75 -18.54 20.64
CA TYR A 417 -7.30 -18.51 20.86
C TYR A 417 -6.90 -17.35 21.79
N LEU A 418 -7.36 -16.13 21.50
CA LEU A 418 -7.08 -14.95 22.35
C LEU A 418 -7.63 -15.12 23.76
N GLN A 419 -8.86 -15.62 23.91
CA GLN A 419 -9.48 -15.88 25.21
C GLN A 419 -8.62 -16.83 26.04
N GLN A 420 -8.20 -17.95 25.45
CA GLN A 420 -7.33 -18.92 26.14
C GLN A 420 -5.99 -18.30 26.53
N THR A 421 -5.37 -17.55 25.62
CA THR A 421 -4.07 -16.91 25.84
C THR A 421 -4.12 -15.93 27.01
N TYR A 422 -5.08 -14.99 26.99
CA TYR A 422 -5.22 -14.00 28.05
C TYR A 422 -5.64 -14.63 29.39
N ASN A 423 -6.56 -15.59 29.38
CA ASN A 423 -6.99 -16.31 30.59
C ASN A 423 -5.82 -17.05 31.25
N THR A 424 -4.97 -17.68 30.44
CA THR A 424 -3.81 -18.42 30.93
C THR A 424 -2.74 -17.48 31.47
N ALA A 425 -2.39 -16.43 30.72
CA ALA A 425 -1.29 -15.54 31.08
C ALA A 425 -1.63 -14.62 32.27
N LEU A 426 -2.87 -14.13 32.35
CA LEU A 426 -3.30 -13.13 33.33
C LEU A 426 -4.13 -13.72 34.48
N GLY A 427 -4.73 -14.89 34.31
CA GLY A 427 -5.60 -15.52 35.29
C GLY A 427 -6.99 -14.86 35.37
N ILE A 428 -7.46 -14.26 34.29
CA ILE A 428 -8.77 -13.62 34.14
C ILE A 428 -9.79 -14.57 33.51
N ASP A 429 -11.04 -14.13 33.40
CA ASP A 429 -12.11 -14.79 32.65
C ASP A 429 -12.56 -13.83 31.51
N LEU A 430 -11.76 -13.69 30.45
CA LEU A 430 -11.99 -12.78 29.31
C LEU A 430 -13.25 -13.17 28.53
N LYS A 431 -14.07 -12.19 28.21
CA LYS A 431 -15.21 -12.32 27.30
C LYS A 431 -14.82 -11.87 25.89
N ILE A 432 -15.31 -12.57 24.87
CA ILE A 432 -15.15 -12.15 23.46
C ILE A 432 -16.51 -11.70 22.94
N SER A 433 -16.54 -10.53 22.31
CA SER A 433 -17.69 -9.99 21.60
C SER A 433 -17.42 -10.00 20.09
N PHE A 434 -18.33 -10.58 19.33
CA PHE A 434 -18.29 -10.60 17.87
C PHE A 434 -19.38 -9.71 17.32
N SER A 435 -19.07 -8.84 16.38
CA SER A 435 -20.05 -7.99 15.71
C SER A 435 -19.67 -7.71 14.26
N GLU A 436 -20.66 -7.41 13.44
CA GLU A 436 -20.44 -6.87 12.11
C GLU A 436 -19.72 -5.52 12.18
N TRP A 437 -18.94 -5.19 11.13
CA TRP A 437 -18.12 -3.98 11.08
C TRP A 437 -18.87 -2.69 11.45
N GLY A 438 -20.08 -2.48 10.91
CA GLY A 438 -20.85 -1.27 11.20
C GLY A 438 -21.21 -1.10 12.68
N ILE A 439 -21.49 -2.21 13.40
CA ILE A 439 -21.77 -2.20 14.84
C ILE A 439 -20.48 -1.98 15.61
N PHE A 440 -19.41 -2.66 15.23
CA PHE A 440 -18.09 -2.51 15.84
C PHE A 440 -17.60 -1.04 15.74
N SER A 441 -17.60 -0.47 14.55
CA SER A 441 -17.20 0.92 14.29
C SER A 441 -18.04 1.93 15.09
N SER A 442 -19.37 1.71 15.18
CA SER A 442 -20.24 2.54 16.00
C SER A 442 -19.92 2.46 17.49
N ASN A 443 -19.58 1.27 17.99
CA ASN A 443 -19.15 1.09 19.37
C ASN A 443 -17.83 1.82 19.66
N LEU A 444 -16.87 1.79 18.72
CA LEU A 444 -15.62 2.54 18.84
C LEU A 444 -15.88 4.05 18.93
N SER A 445 -16.61 4.60 17.99
CA SER A 445 -16.88 6.06 17.92
C SER A 445 -17.66 6.59 19.13
N THR A 446 -18.45 5.72 19.82
CA THR A 446 -19.19 6.07 21.03
C THR A 446 -18.46 5.70 22.33
N GLY A 447 -17.27 5.11 22.24
CA GLY A 447 -16.49 4.65 23.42
C GLY A 447 -17.11 3.44 24.13
N ASN A 448 -18.01 2.72 23.50
CA ASN A 448 -18.68 1.54 24.06
C ASN A 448 -17.88 0.25 23.82
N TYR A 449 -16.63 0.24 24.22
CA TYR A 449 -15.73 -0.92 24.16
C TYR A 449 -14.64 -0.81 25.23
N GLN A 450 -13.96 -1.90 25.51
CA GLN A 450 -12.79 -1.94 26.41
C GLN A 450 -11.51 -2.24 25.61
N ILE A 451 -11.50 -3.35 24.87
CA ILE A 451 -10.42 -3.75 23.96
C ILE A 451 -11.04 -3.96 22.57
N GLY A 452 -10.39 -3.41 21.55
CA GLY A 452 -10.70 -3.68 20.14
C GLY A 452 -9.53 -4.33 19.42
N TYR A 453 -9.79 -4.97 18.28
CA TYR A 453 -8.79 -5.51 17.37
C TYR A 453 -9.10 -5.09 15.95
N MET A 454 -8.09 -4.57 15.27
CA MET A 454 -8.18 -4.13 13.88
C MET A 454 -6.87 -4.36 13.12
N GLY A 455 -6.90 -4.11 11.83
CA GLY A 455 -5.75 -3.88 10.98
C GLY A 455 -5.70 -2.43 10.51
N TRP A 456 -4.51 -1.88 10.33
CA TRP A 456 -4.30 -0.59 9.68
C TRP A 456 -3.24 -0.71 8.60
N GLY A 457 -3.48 -0.09 7.45
CA GLY A 457 -2.53 0.01 6.35
C GLY A 457 -2.04 1.44 6.20
N ALA A 458 -0.73 1.62 6.11
CA ALA A 458 -0.17 2.93 5.83
C ALA A 458 -0.46 3.36 4.39
N TYR A 459 -0.71 4.65 4.20
CA TYR A 459 -1.07 5.25 2.91
C TYR A 459 0.17 5.70 2.12
N TYR A 460 1.23 6.15 2.82
CA TYR A 460 2.49 6.57 2.20
C TYR A 460 3.68 6.21 3.09
N ASN A 461 4.88 6.23 2.51
CA ASN A 461 6.10 5.75 3.14
C ASN A 461 6.69 6.80 4.09
N ASP A 462 6.05 7.02 5.23
CA ASP A 462 6.55 7.86 6.31
C ASP A 462 5.93 7.47 7.66
N PRO A 463 6.71 7.32 8.76
CA PRO A 463 6.19 7.01 10.09
C PRO A 463 5.12 8.00 10.60
N TYR A 464 5.11 9.26 10.12
CA TYR A 464 4.06 10.23 10.43
C TYR A 464 2.67 9.68 10.12
N ASP A 465 2.52 9.01 8.98
CA ASP A 465 1.23 8.48 8.52
C ASP A 465 0.54 7.61 9.58
N VAL A 466 1.31 6.74 10.24
CA VAL A 466 0.74 5.82 11.25
C VAL A 466 0.87 6.33 12.69
N LEU A 467 1.84 7.17 13.02
CA LEU A 467 1.96 7.74 14.37
C LEU A 467 0.94 8.84 14.60
N SER A 468 0.62 9.64 13.59
CA SER A 468 -0.38 10.72 13.69
C SER A 468 -1.79 10.22 14.06
N LEU A 469 -2.07 8.92 13.89
CA LEU A 469 -3.35 8.30 14.26
C LEU A 469 -3.66 8.37 15.76
N PHE A 470 -2.64 8.54 16.60
CA PHE A 470 -2.77 8.64 18.07
C PHE A 470 -2.63 10.07 18.59
N MET A 471 -2.45 11.07 17.73
CA MET A 471 -2.41 12.47 18.17
C MET A 471 -3.76 12.87 18.76
N THR A 472 -3.71 13.71 19.78
CA THR A 472 -4.90 14.19 20.53
C THR A 472 -5.98 14.75 19.60
N GLU A 473 -5.59 15.52 18.58
CA GLU A 473 -6.53 16.14 17.63
C GLU A 473 -7.03 15.16 16.55
N ASN A 474 -6.40 14.00 16.38
CA ASN A 474 -6.77 13.02 15.36
C ASN A 474 -7.57 11.85 15.95
N ASP A 475 -7.02 11.15 16.97
CA ASP A 475 -7.59 9.96 17.63
C ASP A 475 -8.32 9.00 16.66
N ALA A 476 -7.72 8.75 15.50
CA ALA A 476 -8.32 7.96 14.43
C ALA A 476 -8.59 6.50 14.84
N ILE A 477 -7.88 6.02 15.87
CA ILE A 477 -8.07 4.69 16.46
C ILE A 477 -9.17 4.71 17.54
N SER A 478 -9.67 5.90 17.92
CA SER A 478 -10.70 6.09 18.95
C SER A 478 -10.29 5.55 20.34
N THR A 479 -9.01 5.68 20.70
CA THR A 479 -8.49 5.23 22.00
C THR A 479 -8.87 6.17 23.13
N GLY A 480 -9.21 7.42 22.83
CA GLY A 480 -9.42 8.49 23.78
C GLY A 480 -8.13 8.90 24.53
N TRP A 481 -6.98 8.40 24.12
CA TRP A 481 -5.69 8.75 24.69
C TRP A 481 -5.25 10.16 24.26
N SER A 482 -4.47 10.82 25.08
CA SER A 482 -3.93 12.16 24.81
C SER A 482 -2.60 12.30 25.56
N ASN A 483 -1.56 12.74 24.85
CA ASN A 483 -0.24 13.00 25.40
C ASN A 483 0.44 14.15 24.63
N ALA A 484 0.62 15.29 25.31
CA ALA A 484 1.16 16.50 24.68
C ALA A 484 2.64 16.36 24.25
N GLU A 485 3.42 15.49 24.90
CA GLU A 485 4.81 15.22 24.51
C GLU A 485 4.86 14.38 23.23
N PHE A 486 4.02 13.35 23.14
CA PHE A 486 3.84 12.57 21.93
C PHE A 486 3.42 13.45 20.74
N ASP A 487 2.39 14.27 20.93
CA ASP A 487 1.89 15.20 19.90
C ASP A 487 3.01 16.13 19.41
N ALA A 488 3.78 16.70 20.35
CA ALA A 488 4.89 17.60 20.03
C ALA A 488 6.01 16.90 19.23
N LEU A 489 6.34 15.65 19.59
CA LEU A 489 7.35 14.85 18.88
C LEU A 489 6.91 14.50 17.45
N VAL A 490 5.66 14.05 17.28
CA VAL A 490 5.11 13.71 15.96
C VAL A 490 5.04 14.94 15.05
N LEU A 491 4.57 16.08 15.56
CA LEU A 491 4.51 17.34 14.81
C LEU A 491 5.91 17.88 14.47
N ALA A 492 6.86 17.78 15.41
CA ALA A 492 8.25 18.18 15.14
C ALA A 492 8.87 17.31 14.04
N ALA A 493 8.63 15.99 14.08
CA ALA A 493 9.12 15.06 13.07
C ALA A 493 8.52 15.31 11.70
N GLN A 494 7.24 15.69 11.62
CA GLN A 494 6.53 16.00 10.38
C GLN A 494 7.25 17.06 9.54
N SER A 495 7.87 18.05 10.18
CA SER A 495 8.51 19.19 9.53
C SER A 495 10.04 19.22 9.64
N GLU A 496 10.67 18.22 10.28
CA GLU A 496 12.13 18.13 10.41
C GLU A 496 12.76 17.63 9.11
N MET A 497 13.63 18.45 8.52
CA MET A 497 14.33 18.16 7.27
C MET A 497 15.60 17.30 7.44
N ASP A 498 16.16 17.24 8.66
CA ASP A 498 17.31 16.38 8.98
C ASP A 498 16.81 14.96 9.26
N GLU A 499 17.13 14.02 8.37
CA GLU A 499 16.72 12.61 8.45
C GLU A 499 17.06 11.95 9.80
N ALA A 500 18.25 12.18 10.33
CA ALA A 500 18.70 11.56 11.57
C ALA A 500 17.89 12.07 12.77
N LYS A 501 17.61 13.38 12.82
CA LYS A 501 16.75 13.95 13.85
C LYS A 501 15.30 13.48 13.72
N ARG A 502 14.79 13.40 12.50
CA ARG A 502 13.43 12.94 12.20
C ARG A 502 13.23 11.49 12.66
N LEU A 503 14.19 10.60 12.35
CA LEU A 503 14.21 9.22 12.84
C LEU A 503 14.15 9.16 14.37
N GLU A 504 14.94 9.99 15.05
CA GLU A 504 14.99 10.02 16.51
C GLU A 504 13.70 10.54 17.12
N LEU A 505 13.08 11.57 16.55
CA LEU A 505 11.79 12.10 17.01
C LEU A 505 10.68 11.05 16.89
N TYR A 506 10.60 10.33 15.77
CA TYR A 506 9.63 9.24 15.60
C TYR A 506 9.88 8.09 16.60
N LYS A 507 11.15 7.74 16.83
CA LYS A 507 11.51 6.71 17.80
C LYS A 507 11.09 7.09 19.23
N GLN A 508 11.29 8.34 19.62
CA GLN A 508 10.84 8.85 20.93
C GLN A 508 9.30 8.80 21.04
N ALA A 509 8.58 9.24 20.01
CA ALA A 509 7.13 9.16 19.97
C ALA A 509 6.65 7.70 20.10
N GLU A 510 7.21 6.77 19.32
CA GLU A 510 6.84 5.35 19.38
C GLU A 510 7.20 4.72 20.75
N THR A 511 8.27 5.19 21.39
CA THR A 511 8.64 4.77 22.75
C THR A 511 7.57 5.15 23.77
N ILE A 512 7.08 6.38 23.73
CA ILE A 512 5.96 6.81 24.58
C ILE A 512 4.74 5.91 24.34
N LEU A 513 4.37 5.71 23.08
CA LEU A 513 3.18 4.93 22.68
C LEU A 513 3.22 3.49 23.17
N LEU A 514 4.38 2.81 23.05
CA LEU A 514 4.51 1.36 23.25
C LEU A 514 5.18 0.94 24.56
N LEU A 515 6.11 1.74 25.09
CA LEU A 515 6.95 1.34 26.22
C LEU A 515 6.66 2.12 27.51
N GLU A 516 6.02 3.28 27.42
CA GLU A 516 5.66 4.08 28.57
C GLU A 516 4.16 4.02 28.85
N GLU A 517 3.35 4.24 27.82
CA GLU A 517 1.90 4.34 27.94
C GLU A 517 1.13 3.09 27.49
N TYR A 518 1.76 2.20 26.70
CA TYR A 518 1.15 0.93 26.26
C TYR A 518 -0.24 1.12 25.64
N VAL A 519 -0.42 2.14 24.81
CA VAL A 519 -1.73 2.56 24.25
C VAL A 519 -2.28 1.54 23.28
N VAL A 520 -1.38 0.89 22.54
CA VAL A 520 -1.69 -0.08 21.51
C VAL A 520 -0.81 -1.32 21.66
N ASN A 521 -1.32 -2.46 21.19
CA ASN A 521 -0.63 -3.74 21.19
C ASN A 521 -0.45 -4.21 19.74
N PRO A 522 0.64 -3.85 19.06
CA PRO A 522 0.95 -4.40 17.74
C PRO A 522 1.15 -5.91 17.85
N ILE A 523 0.48 -6.68 16.99
CA ILE A 523 0.47 -8.15 17.07
C ILE A 523 1.24 -8.75 15.90
N LEU A 524 0.87 -8.39 14.66
CA LEU A 524 1.47 -8.94 13.46
C LEU A 524 1.65 -7.87 12.38
N PHE A 525 2.70 -8.05 11.58
CA PHE A 525 2.84 -7.42 10.27
C PHE A 525 2.40 -8.43 9.21
N PRO A 526 1.23 -8.23 8.59
CA PRO A 526 0.73 -9.13 7.56
C PRO A 526 1.68 -9.25 6.37
N SER A 527 1.72 -10.41 5.75
CA SER A 527 2.43 -10.62 4.49
C SER A 527 1.48 -11.10 3.41
N SER A 528 1.78 -10.73 2.17
CA SER A 528 1.15 -11.28 0.99
C SER A 528 2.01 -12.40 0.41
N ASN A 529 1.38 -13.51 0.04
CA ASN A 529 2.04 -14.61 -0.65
C ASN A 529 1.59 -14.56 -2.10
N SER A 530 2.51 -14.20 -2.98
CA SER A 530 2.30 -14.04 -4.41
C SER A 530 3.00 -15.14 -5.19
N PHE A 531 2.29 -15.70 -6.15
CA PHE A 531 2.77 -16.77 -7.01
C PHE A 531 2.66 -16.30 -8.45
N TYR A 532 3.80 -16.22 -9.14
CA TYR A 532 3.90 -15.83 -10.53
C TYR A 532 4.31 -17.02 -11.38
N LYS A 533 3.85 -17.12 -12.61
CA LYS A 533 4.46 -18.03 -13.56
C LYS A 533 5.92 -17.63 -13.79
N ASN A 534 6.84 -18.59 -13.84
CA ASN A 534 8.29 -18.33 -13.88
C ASN A 534 8.79 -17.54 -15.10
N TYR A 535 7.98 -17.43 -16.15
CA TYR A 535 8.25 -16.55 -17.29
C TYR A 535 7.86 -15.08 -17.05
N VAL A 536 7.16 -14.77 -15.96
CA VAL A 536 6.83 -13.39 -15.57
C VAL A 536 8.03 -12.81 -14.84
N GLN A 537 8.57 -11.71 -15.33
CA GLN A 537 9.73 -11.05 -14.75
C GLN A 537 9.45 -9.54 -14.60
N GLY A 538 10.24 -8.85 -13.77
CA GLY A 538 10.14 -7.40 -13.60
C GLY A 538 8.95 -6.93 -12.77
N TYR A 539 8.28 -7.81 -12.03
CA TYR A 539 7.24 -7.42 -11.09
C TYR A 539 7.85 -6.69 -9.88
N VAL A 540 7.11 -5.72 -9.38
CA VAL A 540 7.53 -4.91 -8.22
C VAL A 540 6.91 -5.48 -6.95
N THR A 541 7.70 -5.53 -5.87
CA THR A 541 7.30 -6.16 -4.60
C THR A 541 7.23 -5.19 -3.43
N LEU A 542 7.38 -3.91 -3.69
CA LEU A 542 7.38 -2.88 -2.65
C LEU A 542 5.98 -2.64 -2.09
N ALA A 543 5.88 -2.45 -0.77
CA ALA A 543 4.62 -2.25 -0.06
C ALA A 543 3.87 -0.99 -0.50
N PHE A 544 4.59 0.06 -0.88
CA PHE A 544 4.03 1.35 -1.34
C PHE A 544 4.10 1.54 -2.85
N SER A 545 4.64 0.55 -3.57
CA SER A 545 4.61 0.61 -5.03
C SER A 545 3.20 0.48 -5.54
N SER A 546 2.87 1.28 -6.51
CA SER A 546 1.60 1.22 -7.24
C SER A 546 1.38 -0.09 -8.02
N GLY A 547 2.28 -1.06 -7.92
CA GLY A 547 2.13 -2.39 -8.52
C GLY A 547 1.85 -2.36 -10.03
N GLY A 548 2.44 -1.39 -10.74
CA GLY A 548 2.21 -1.21 -12.17
C GLY A 548 2.79 -2.35 -13.01
N TYR A 549 2.20 -2.59 -14.16
CA TYR A 549 2.70 -3.57 -15.15
C TYR A 549 3.85 -3.02 -15.99
N GLN A 550 4.20 -1.74 -15.81
CA GLN A 550 5.37 -1.12 -16.43
C GLN A 550 6.65 -1.82 -15.95
N GLY A 551 7.53 -2.18 -16.85
CA GLY A 551 8.75 -2.93 -16.54
C GLY A 551 8.57 -4.44 -16.42
N MET A 552 7.34 -4.95 -16.37
CA MET A 552 7.07 -6.39 -16.41
C MET A 552 7.24 -6.95 -17.83
N THR A 553 7.63 -8.22 -17.90
CA THR A 553 7.72 -8.97 -19.17
C THR A 553 7.21 -10.39 -19.01
N THR A 554 6.64 -10.93 -20.07
CA THR A 554 6.23 -12.33 -20.21
C THR A 554 6.91 -13.00 -21.41
N GLY A 555 8.06 -12.47 -21.85
CA GLY A 555 8.78 -12.91 -23.03
C GLY A 555 9.28 -14.36 -23.00
N GLY A 556 9.34 -14.99 -21.81
CA GLY A 556 9.66 -16.40 -21.62
C GLY A 556 8.47 -17.37 -21.74
N ARG A 557 7.24 -16.88 -22.03
CA ARG A 557 6.04 -17.71 -22.19
C ARG A 557 6.21 -18.64 -23.39
N GLN A 558 5.99 -19.96 -23.18
CA GLN A 558 6.06 -21.01 -24.23
C GLN A 558 4.68 -21.28 -24.80
#